data_575901303fbbaacbbc99e556444ba6db
#
_entry.id   575901303fbbaacbbc99e556444ba6db
#
_cell.length_a   1.000
_cell.length_b   1.000
_cell.length_c   1.000
_cell.angle_alpha   90.00
_cell.angle_beta   90.00
_cell.angle_gamma   90.00
#
_symmetry.space_group_name_H-M   'P 1'
#
loop_
_entity.id
_entity.type
_entity.pdbx_description
1 polymer ?
#
loop_
_entity_poly.entity_id
_entity_poly.type
_entity_poly.pdbx_seq_one_letter_code
_entity_poly.pdbx_strand_id
1 'polypeptide(L)'
;MRRILLLGILLMATVASRSVLGQTAITSEIAPTGKLRVAMNAGTPVLLMRTPEGKITGGVGVEVGKFISEKLGVPFDLVPYPNSEAYIQSFGKGEWDVGFGARTPLVAEKSDFIVNLLLNDYLYAAAPGREFADAGQVDRPGVKIGVGKDSASDQFLSRTLKSAELIRRSGVDQSIDAMRSGQVDVWAASASNIEQLAGRLPGTKIVPGSFMSDLSMLILPKGRSSEARTKLTQIIDEAKKTGVVRKALEQTGVKGVRVAP
;
A
#
# COMPACT_ATOMS: atom_id res chain seq x y z
N MET A 1 -33.62 -31.45 40.11
CA MET A 1 -32.57 -30.43 39.89
C MET A 1 -31.34 -30.92 39.12
N ARG A 2 -30.96 -32.21 39.11
CA ARG A 2 -29.74 -32.70 38.36
C ARG A 2 -29.87 -32.77 36.85
N ARG A 3 -31.08 -32.87 36.26
CA ARG A 3 -31.28 -32.97 34.79
C ARG A 3 -31.19 -31.63 34.07
N ILE A 4 -31.41 -30.49 34.70
CA ILE A 4 -31.37 -29.14 34.09
C ILE A 4 -29.92 -28.67 33.94
N LEU A 5 -29.01 -29.10 34.86
CA LEU A 5 -27.59 -28.72 34.80
C LEU A 5 -26.85 -29.39 33.62
N LEU A 6 -27.23 -30.62 33.25
CA LEU A 6 -26.60 -31.33 32.12
C LEU A 6 -26.99 -30.74 30.73
N LEU A 7 -28.22 -30.20 30.56
CA LEU A 7 -28.63 -29.56 29.32
C LEU A 7 -27.92 -28.24 29.08
N GLY A 8 -27.64 -27.45 30.13
CA GLY A 8 -26.94 -26.19 30.04
C GLY A 8 -25.47 -26.34 29.60
N ILE A 9 -24.79 -27.37 30.08
CA ILE A 9 -23.39 -27.65 29.72
C ILE A 9 -23.27 -28.15 28.29
N LEU A 10 -24.22 -28.93 27.79
CA LEU A 10 -24.25 -29.43 26.41
C LEU A 10 -24.50 -28.30 25.41
N LEU A 11 -25.34 -27.32 25.74
CA LEU A 11 -25.65 -26.17 24.89
C LEU A 11 -24.44 -25.21 24.77
N MET A 12 -23.70 -24.97 25.86
CA MET A 12 -22.49 -24.14 25.84
C MET A 12 -21.35 -24.80 25.04
N ALA A 13 -21.20 -26.12 25.13
CA ALA A 13 -20.17 -26.82 24.35
C ALA A 13 -20.42 -26.80 22.85
N THR A 14 -21.68 -26.83 22.38
CA THR A 14 -22.03 -26.76 20.96
C THR A 14 -21.86 -25.36 20.34
N VAL A 15 -22.08 -24.30 21.11
CA VAL A 15 -21.87 -22.91 20.66
C VAL A 15 -20.36 -22.61 20.55
N ALA A 16 -19.55 -23.03 21.52
CA ALA A 16 -18.10 -22.85 21.48
C ALA A 16 -17.47 -23.60 20.29
N SER A 17 -17.89 -24.84 20.00
CA SER A 17 -17.38 -25.63 18.88
C SER A 17 -17.72 -25.01 17.52
N ARG A 18 -18.91 -24.44 17.35
CA ARG A 18 -19.29 -23.76 16.10
C ARG A 18 -18.50 -22.48 15.86
N SER A 19 -18.19 -21.72 16.91
CA SER A 19 -17.37 -20.50 16.80
C SER A 19 -15.93 -20.82 16.42
N VAL A 20 -15.32 -21.85 16.97
CA VAL A 20 -13.95 -22.27 16.64
C VAL A 20 -13.85 -22.78 15.21
N LEU A 21 -14.78 -23.63 14.78
CA LEU A 21 -14.82 -24.14 13.39
C LEU A 21 -15.01 -23.03 12.36
N GLY A 22 -15.88 -22.06 12.65
CA GLY A 22 -16.10 -20.90 11.78
C GLY A 22 -14.85 -20.01 11.66
N GLN A 23 -14.15 -19.79 12.78
CA GLN A 23 -12.92 -18.99 12.79
C GLN A 23 -11.78 -19.67 12.02
N THR A 24 -11.64 -20.98 12.14
CA THR A 24 -10.66 -21.78 11.38
C THR A 24 -10.95 -21.73 9.90
N ALA A 25 -12.21 -21.80 9.47
CA ALA A 25 -12.61 -21.72 8.07
C ALA A 25 -12.26 -20.35 7.43
N ILE A 26 -12.55 -19.25 8.15
CA ILE A 26 -12.21 -17.89 7.70
C ILE A 26 -10.70 -17.71 7.61
N THR A 27 -9.94 -18.20 8.60
CA THR A 27 -8.47 -18.14 8.57
C THR A 27 -7.91 -18.91 7.37
N SER A 28 -8.42 -20.12 7.10
CA SER A 28 -8.01 -20.93 5.95
C SER A 28 -8.39 -20.29 4.62
N GLU A 29 -9.48 -19.53 4.56
CA GLU A 29 -9.83 -18.76 3.38
C GLU A 29 -8.86 -17.58 3.15
N ILE A 30 -8.50 -16.83 4.21
CA ILE A 30 -7.59 -15.69 4.12
C ILE A 30 -6.15 -16.16 3.84
N ALA A 31 -5.71 -17.23 4.50
CA ALA A 31 -4.35 -17.77 4.42
C ALA A 31 -4.36 -19.26 3.98
N PRO A 32 -4.73 -19.55 2.72
CA PRO A 32 -4.99 -20.93 2.25
C PRO A 32 -3.75 -21.83 2.24
N THR A 33 -2.56 -21.25 2.29
CA THR A 33 -1.29 -22.00 2.33
C THR A 33 -0.80 -22.28 3.76
N GLY A 34 -1.59 -21.92 4.78
CA GLY A 34 -1.20 -22.03 6.19
C GLY A 34 -0.28 -20.92 6.67
N LYS A 35 0.07 -19.95 5.79
CA LYS A 35 0.79 -18.72 6.12
C LYS A 35 0.13 -17.54 5.42
N LEU A 36 0.21 -16.34 5.98
CA LEU A 36 -0.30 -15.12 5.36
C LEU A 36 0.76 -14.52 4.44
N ARG A 37 0.57 -14.62 3.14
CA ARG A 37 1.43 -14.02 2.12
C ARG A 37 1.00 -12.58 1.87
N VAL A 38 1.83 -11.63 2.26
CA VAL A 38 1.53 -10.19 2.22
C VAL A 38 2.29 -9.53 1.09
N ALA A 39 1.58 -9.14 0.05
CA ALA A 39 2.16 -8.49 -1.13
C ALA A 39 2.28 -6.98 -0.96
N MET A 40 3.39 -6.42 -1.41
CA MET A 40 3.56 -4.97 -1.47
C MET A 40 4.57 -4.54 -2.53
N ASN A 41 4.34 -3.35 -3.07
CA ASN A 41 5.31 -2.67 -3.91
C ASN A 41 6.50 -2.23 -3.05
N ALA A 42 7.62 -2.84 -3.28
CA ALA A 42 8.85 -2.56 -2.57
C ALA A 42 9.48 -1.19 -2.91
N GLY A 43 9.00 -0.54 -3.97
CA GLY A 43 9.31 0.85 -4.30
C GLY A 43 8.50 1.88 -3.50
N THR A 44 7.72 1.47 -2.47
CA THR A 44 6.92 2.38 -1.63
C THR A 44 7.48 2.41 -0.21
N PRO A 45 8.35 3.38 0.15
CA PRO A 45 9.09 3.38 1.41
C PRO A 45 8.23 3.34 2.66
N VAL A 46 7.06 4.00 2.65
CA VAL A 46 6.14 3.99 3.79
C VAL A 46 5.59 2.58 4.08
N LEU A 47 5.43 1.72 3.07
CA LEU A 47 4.95 0.36 3.24
C LEU A 47 6.08 -0.62 3.59
N LEU A 48 7.25 -0.44 2.96
CA LEU A 48 8.40 -1.32 3.12
C LEU A 48 9.71 -0.53 3.15
N MET A 49 10.32 -0.46 4.33
CA MET A 49 11.62 0.19 4.53
C MET A 49 12.76 -0.82 4.33
N ARG A 50 13.87 -0.35 3.73
CA ARG A 50 15.09 -1.14 3.51
C ARG A 50 16.35 -0.32 3.79
N THR A 51 17.42 -1.01 4.17
CA THR A 51 18.76 -0.44 4.12
C THR A 51 19.22 -0.31 2.66
N PRO A 52 20.31 0.44 2.39
CA PRO A 52 20.93 0.50 1.06
C PRO A 52 21.31 -0.88 0.49
N GLU A 53 21.66 -1.83 1.37
CA GLU A 53 22.01 -3.21 1.02
C GLU A 53 20.79 -4.11 0.78
N GLY A 54 19.57 -3.55 0.90
CA GLY A 54 18.32 -4.23 0.61
C GLY A 54 17.70 -4.99 1.79
N LYS A 55 18.29 -4.95 3.00
CA LYS A 55 17.71 -5.59 4.19
C LYS A 55 16.45 -4.86 4.63
N ILE A 56 15.34 -5.58 4.80
CA ILE A 56 14.06 -5.03 5.26
C ILE A 56 14.18 -4.66 6.73
N THR A 57 13.82 -3.42 7.06
CA THR A 57 13.90 -2.86 8.42
C THR A 57 12.54 -2.55 9.04
N GLY A 58 11.45 -2.60 8.27
CA GLY A 58 10.10 -2.31 8.74
C GLY A 58 9.22 -1.69 7.67
N GLY A 59 8.34 -0.81 8.09
CA GLY A 59 7.35 -0.10 7.28
C GLY A 59 5.92 -0.46 7.67
N VAL A 60 4.97 0.43 7.37
CA VAL A 60 3.56 0.25 7.79
C VAL A 60 2.98 -1.05 7.24
N GLY A 61 3.27 -1.40 5.99
CA GLY A 61 2.78 -2.64 5.38
C GLY A 61 3.33 -3.89 6.06
N VAL A 62 4.61 -3.87 6.46
CA VAL A 62 5.26 -4.97 7.18
C VAL A 62 4.65 -5.16 8.57
N GLU A 63 4.54 -4.08 9.35
CA GLU A 63 4.04 -4.17 10.74
C GLU A 63 2.54 -4.50 10.78
N VAL A 64 1.74 -3.97 9.87
CA VAL A 64 0.31 -4.33 9.74
C VAL A 64 0.16 -5.79 9.27
N GLY A 65 0.98 -6.24 8.32
CA GLY A 65 0.98 -7.62 7.86
C GLY A 65 1.30 -8.62 8.99
N LYS A 66 2.31 -8.33 9.81
CA LYS A 66 2.63 -9.11 11.02
C LYS A 66 1.46 -9.13 12.01
N PHE A 67 0.84 -7.97 12.25
CA PHE A 67 -0.32 -7.88 13.15
C PHE A 67 -1.50 -8.72 12.64
N ILE A 68 -1.81 -8.68 11.33
CA ILE A 68 -2.84 -9.54 10.76
C ILE A 68 -2.50 -11.02 10.97
N SER A 69 -1.25 -11.42 10.70
CA SER A 69 -0.78 -12.79 10.88
C SER A 69 -0.92 -13.28 12.33
N GLU A 70 -0.55 -12.45 13.30
CA GLU A 70 -0.72 -12.72 14.73
C GLU A 70 -2.19 -12.92 15.09
N LYS A 71 -3.09 -12.03 14.63
CA LYS A 71 -4.53 -12.12 14.88
C LYS A 71 -5.21 -13.31 14.21
N LEU A 72 -4.65 -13.83 13.13
CA LEU A 72 -5.10 -15.04 12.45
C LEU A 72 -4.44 -16.30 13.00
N GLY A 73 -3.37 -16.19 13.80
CA GLY A 73 -2.60 -17.33 14.32
C GLY A 73 -1.82 -18.08 13.24
N VAL A 74 -1.35 -17.39 12.19
CA VAL A 74 -0.58 -17.99 11.08
C VAL A 74 0.76 -17.25 10.88
N PRO A 75 1.81 -17.93 10.35
CA PRO A 75 3.07 -17.27 10.03
C PRO A 75 2.91 -16.13 9.01
N PHE A 76 3.70 -15.07 9.20
CA PHE A 76 3.84 -13.95 8.25
C PHE A 76 4.83 -14.32 7.14
N ASP A 77 4.45 -14.08 5.88
CA ASP A 77 5.31 -14.24 4.71
C ASP A 77 5.23 -12.99 3.83
N LEU A 78 6.35 -12.31 3.63
CA LEU A 78 6.42 -11.09 2.84
C LEU A 78 6.69 -11.42 1.37
N VAL A 79 5.85 -10.87 0.47
CA VAL A 79 5.98 -11.02 -1.00
C VAL A 79 6.23 -9.64 -1.62
N PRO A 80 7.49 -9.18 -1.68
CA PRO A 80 7.83 -7.88 -2.22
C PRO A 80 7.94 -7.91 -3.75
N TYR A 81 7.36 -6.92 -4.43
CA TYR A 81 7.50 -6.69 -5.87
C TYR A 81 8.36 -5.44 -6.10
N PRO A 82 9.27 -5.44 -7.09
CA PRO A 82 10.27 -4.38 -7.23
C PRO A 82 9.68 -3.01 -7.57
N ASN A 83 8.53 -2.97 -8.23
CA ASN A 83 7.85 -1.75 -8.67
C ASN A 83 6.34 -1.96 -8.84
N SER A 84 5.60 -0.89 -9.17
CA SER A 84 4.15 -0.94 -9.36
C SER A 84 3.73 -1.85 -10.51
N GLU A 85 4.47 -1.85 -11.62
CA GLU A 85 4.19 -2.69 -12.79
C GLU A 85 4.24 -4.18 -12.43
N ALA A 86 5.33 -4.65 -11.80
CA ALA A 86 5.47 -6.03 -11.36
C ALA A 86 4.40 -6.41 -10.33
N TYR A 87 4.06 -5.48 -9.42
CA TYR A 87 3.01 -5.70 -8.43
C TYR A 87 1.64 -5.90 -9.11
N ILE A 88 1.24 -5.01 -10.02
CA ILE A 88 -0.04 -5.12 -10.75
C ILE A 88 -0.09 -6.41 -11.61
N GLN A 89 1.04 -6.80 -12.22
CA GLN A 89 1.13 -8.03 -12.99
C GLN A 89 0.96 -9.30 -12.15
N SER A 90 1.17 -9.26 -10.84
CA SER A 90 0.96 -10.39 -9.93
C SER A 90 -0.51 -10.67 -9.59
N PHE A 91 -1.40 -9.70 -9.88
CA PHE A 91 -2.81 -9.80 -9.52
C PHE A 91 -3.52 -10.92 -10.30
N GLY A 92 -4.26 -11.74 -9.56
CA GLY A 92 -4.97 -12.91 -10.12
C GLY A 92 -4.11 -14.16 -10.31
N LYS A 93 -2.80 -14.12 -9.99
CA LYS A 93 -1.91 -15.29 -10.11
C LYS A 93 -1.89 -16.19 -8.86
N GLY A 94 -2.56 -15.82 -7.78
CA GLY A 94 -2.58 -16.60 -6.54
C GLY A 94 -1.25 -16.62 -5.78
N GLU A 95 -0.38 -15.64 -6.03
CA GLU A 95 0.95 -15.55 -5.42
C GLU A 95 0.90 -14.95 -3.99
N TRP A 96 -0.17 -14.27 -3.62
CA TRP A 96 -0.36 -13.60 -2.35
C TRP A 96 -1.81 -13.65 -1.87
N ASP A 97 -2.02 -13.36 -0.58
CA ASP A 97 -3.31 -13.48 0.10
C ASP A 97 -3.92 -12.13 0.46
N VAL A 98 -3.08 -11.18 0.91
CA VAL A 98 -3.44 -9.78 1.15
C VAL A 98 -2.39 -8.87 0.56
N GLY A 99 -2.76 -7.64 0.25
CA GLY A 99 -1.81 -6.63 -0.24
C GLY A 99 -2.20 -5.23 0.17
N PHE A 100 -1.35 -4.26 -0.21
CA PHE A 100 -1.61 -2.84 0.00
C PHE A 100 -1.58 -2.12 -1.34
N GLY A 101 -2.61 -1.32 -1.63
CA GLY A 101 -2.74 -0.64 -2.91
C GLY A 101 -3.48 0.69 -2.82
N ALA A 102 -3.17 1.59 -3.75
CA ALA A 102 -3.95 2.79 -3.97
C ALA A 102 -5.28 2.46 -4.67
N ARG A 103 -6.30 3.29 -4.44
CA ARG A 103 -7.63 3.10 -5.05
C ARG A 103 -7.63 3.54 -6.52
N THR A 104 -7.07 2.69 -7.37
CA THR A 104 -6.97 2.95 -8.81
C THR A 104 -7.81 1.99 -9.63
N PRO A 105 -8.17 2.33 -10.89
CA PRO A 105 -8.92 1.44 -11.77
C PRO A 105 -8.25 0.06 -11.98
N LEU A 106 -6.93 0.03 -12.18
CA LEU A 106 -6.19 -1.23 -12.37
C LEU A 106 -6.24 -2.14 -11.14
N VAL A 107 -6.17 -1.57 -9.94
CA VAL A 107 -6.32 -2.33 -8.69
C VAL A 107 -7.76 -2.79 -8.52
N ALA A 108 -8.75 -1.92 -8.77
CA ALA A 108 -10.19 -2.22 -8.65
C ALA A 108 -10.65 -3.34 -9.59
N GLU A 109 -10.03 -3.45 -10.77
CA GLU A 109 -10.36 -4.49 -11.73
C GLU A 109 -10.09 -5.90 -11.19
N LYS A 110 -8.99 -6.08 -10.44
CA LYS A 110 -8.46 -7.40 -10.05
C LYS A 110 -8.47 -7.69 -8.56
N SER A 111 -8.83 -6.71 -7.72
CA SER A 111 -8.82 -6.81 -6.26
C SER A 111 -10.04 -6.14 -5.65
N ASP A 112 -10.38 -6.58 -4.44
CA ASP A 112 -11.37 -5.92 -3.59
C ASP A 112 -10.67 -5.01 -2.58
N PHE A 113 -11.15 -3.78 -2.46
CA PHE A 113 -10.72 -2.84 -1.41
C PHE A 113 -11.46 -3.17 -0.12
N ILE A 114 -10.72 -3.32 0.97
CA ILE A 114 -11.29 -3.76 2.25
C ILE A 114 -11.45 -2.59 3.19
N VAL A 115 -10.35 -1.91 3.54
CA VAL A 115 -10.35 -0.83 4.52
C VAL A 115 -9.24 0.16 4.20
N ASN A 116 -9.52 1.45 4.43
CA ASN A 116 -8.52 2.50 4.31
C ASN A 116 -7.45 2.34 5.39
N LEU A 117 -6.19 2.44 5.03
CA LEU A 117 -5.07 2.34 5.96
C LEU A 117 -4.37 3.69 6.15
N LEU A 118 -3.93 4.29 5.05
CA LEU A 118 -3.21 5.55 5.02
C LEU A 118 -3.86 6.51 4.02
N LEU A 119 -3.76 7.80 4.28
CA LEU A 119 -4.01 8.86 3.33
C LEU A 119 -2.67 9.44 2.91
N ASN A 120 -2.37 9.41 1.61
CA ASN A 120 -1.11 9.84 1.03
C ASN A 120 -1.32 11.07 0.17
N ASP A 121 -0.47 12.07 0.33
CA ASP A 121 -0.35 13.15 -0.61
C ASP A 121 0.63 12.77 -1.73
N TYR A 122 0.36 13.23 -2.95
CA TYR A 122 1.19 13.02 -4.12
C TYR A 122 1.75 14.35 -4.59
N LEU A 123 3.06 14.38 -4.75
CA LEU A 123 3.84 15.58 -4.96
C LEU A 123 4.62 15.50 -6.28
N TYR A 124 5.09 16.64 -6.72
CA TYR A 124 6.10 16.74 -7.76
C TYR A 124 7.47 17.04 -7.15
N ALA A 125 8.52 16.43 -7.72
CA ALA A 125 9.91 16.78 -7.47
C ALA A 125 10.50 17.36 -8.75
N ALA A 126 10.91 18.62 -8.74
CA ALA A 126 11.59 19.28 -9.84
C ALA A 126 13.01 18.75 -9.99
N ALA A 127 13.42 18.44 -11.22
CA ALA A 127 14.78 18.03 -11.53
C ALA A 127 15.78 19.15 -11.18
N PRO A 128 17.06 18.82 -10.92
CA PRO A 128 18.08 19.83 -10.67
C PRO A 128 18.08 20.93 -11.73
N GLY A 129 18.06 22.20 -11.28
CA GLY A 129 18.00 23.37 -12.16
C GLY A 129 16.61 23.73 -12.68
N ARG A 130 15.56 22.97 -12.35
CA ARG A 130 14.17 23.30 -12.65
C ARG A 130 13.47 23.91 -11.45
N GLU A 131 12.55 24.85 -11.70
CA GLU A 131 11.76 25.52 -10.66
C GLU A 131 10.30 25.66 -11.09
N PHE A 132 9.40 25.40 -10.14
CA PHE A 132 7.96 25.58 -10.27
C PHE A 132 7.45 26.20 -8.98
N ALA A 133 6.63 27.26 -9.07
CA ALA A 133 6.13 27.95 -7.89
C ALA A 133 5.13 27.07 -7.09
N ASP A 134 4.33 26.27 -7.80
CA ASP A 134 3.35 25.35 -7.22
C ASP A 134 3.00 24.21 -8.18
N ALA A 135 2.28 23.20 -7.68
CA ALA A 135 1.86 22.03 -8.44
C ALA A 135 0.95 22.36 -9.63
N GLY A 136 0.18 23.47 -9.58
CA GLY A 136 -0.70 23.90 -10.67
C GLY A 136 0.07 24.41 -11.89
N GLN A 137 1.33 24.78 -11.73
CA GLN A 137 2.17 25.26 -12.83
C GLN A 137 2.91 24.15 -13.58
N VAL A 138 2.74 22.90 -13.20
CA VAL A 138 3.47 21.79 -13.83
C VAL A 138 2.81 21.35 -15.14
N ASP A 139 1.47 21.37 -15.22
CA ASP A 139 0.74 20.97 -16.45
C ASP A 139 0.72 22.09 -17.49
N ARG A 140 1.83 22.26 -18.21
CA ARG A 140 1.96 23.25 -19.30
C ARG A 140 2.77 22.71 -20.48
N PRO A 141 2.61 23.29 -21.70
CA PRO A 141 3.32 22.85 -22.89
C PRO A 141 4.84 22.85 -22.70
N GLY A 142 5.50 21.80 -23.16
CA GLY A 142 6.95 21.64 -23.12
C GLY A 142 7.48 21.08 -21.79
N VAL A 143 6.63 20.91 -20.73
CA VAL A 143 7.03 20.24 -19.49
C VAL A 143 6.90 18.74 -19.66
N LYS A 144 7.94 17.99 -19.27
CA LYS A 144 7.99 16.52 -19.23
C LYS A 144 7.86 16.02 -17.81
N ILE A 145 6.76 15.33 -17.54
CA ILE A 145 6.44 14.78 -16.22
C ILE A 145 6.76 13.29 -16.20
N GLY A 146 7.70 12.87 -15.35
CA GLY A 146 8.01 11.47 -15.13
C GLY A 146 7.09 10.81 -14.13
N VAL A 147 6.69 9.57 -14.39
CA VAL A 147 5.91 8.72 -13.47
C VAL A 147 6.40 7.28 -13.48
N GLY A 148 6.20 6.58 -12.37
CA GLY A 148 6.32 5.12 -12.35
C GLY A 148 5.21 4.49 -13.18
N LYS A 149 5.55 3.60 -14.13
CA LYS A 149 4.57 2.90 -14.97
C LYS A 149 3.56 2.15 -14.10
N ASP A 150 2.27 2.25 -14.45
CA ASP A 150 1.12 1.69 -13.76
C ASP A 150 0.93 2.15 -12.30
N SER A 151 1.70 3.17 -11.86
CA SER A 151 1.51 3.77 -10.53
C SER A 151 0.21 4.57 -10.44
N ALA A 152 -0.19 4.93 -9.20
CA ALA A 152 -1.35 5.81 -8.99
C ALA A 152 -1.16 7.18 -9.67
N SER A 153 0.06 7.73 -9.66
CA SER A 153 0.39 8.98 -10.38
C SER A 153 0.21 8.82 -11.88
N ASP A 154 0.69 7.72 -12.47
CA ASP A 154 0.52 7.45 -13.90
C ASP A 154 -0.97 7.38 -14.26
N GLN A 155 -1.74 6.58 -13.53
CA GLN A 155 -3.17 6.42 -13.80
C GLN A 155 -3.97 7.72 -13.62
N PHE A 156 -3.60 8.55 -12.64
CA PHE A 156 -4.24 9.85 -12.42
C PHE A 156 -3.86 10.84 -13.52
N LEU A 157 -2.58 11.06 -13.76
CA LEU A 157 -2.08 12.06 -14.71
C LEU A 157 -2.44 11.70 -16.15
N SER A 158 -2.49 10.43 -16.53
CA SER A 158 -2.97 10.00 -17.86
C SER A 158 -4.40 10.45 -18.19
N ARG A 159 -5.22 10.71 -17.17
CA ARG A 159 -6.61 11.15 -17.35
C ARG A 159 -6.81 12.65 -17.14
N THR A 160 -5.88 13.32 -16.48
CA THR A 160 -6.08 14.71 -16.02
C THR A 160 -5.17 15.74 -16.68
N LEU A 161 -4.00 15.32 -17.16
CA LEU A 161 -3.10 16.22 -17.88
C LEU A 161 -3.73 16.76 -19.16
N LYS A 162 -3.46 18.03 -19.42
CA LYS A 162 -3.98 18.76 -20.60
C LYS A 162 -2.88 19.16 -21.57
N SER A 163 -1.68 19.44 -21.09
CA SER A 163 -0.65 20.11 -21.86
C SER A 163 0.74 19.52 -21.73
N ALA A 164 1.11 19.01 -20.55
CA ALA A 164 2.42 18.43 -20.31
C ALA A 164 2.55 17.01 -20.89
N GLU A 165 3.78 16.62 -21.23
CA GLU A 165 4.10 15.28 -21.72
C GLU A 165 4.34 14.32 -20.55
N LEU A 166 3.73 13.10 -20.58
CA LEU A 166 3.87 12.08 -19.56
C LEU A 166 4.89 11.02 -19.97
N ILE A 167 5.98 10.90 -19.19
CA ILE A 167 7.09 9.97 -19.42
C ILE A 167 7.07 8.86 -18.38
N ARG A 168 6.93 7.60 -18.81
CA ARG A 168 6.85 6.43 -17.93
C ARG A 168 8.20 5.76 -17.76
N ARG A 169 8.53 5.37 -16.51
CA ARG A 169 9.72 4.58 -16.18
C ARG A 169 9.37 3.51 -15.14
N SER A 170 10.16 2.46 -15.08
CA SER A 170 9.98 1.37 -14.10
C SER A 170 11.06 1.42 -13.03
N GLY A 171 10.67 1.72 -11.78
CA GLY A 171 11.57 1.74 -10.63
C GLY A 171 12.28 3.07 -10.37
N VAL A 172 12.82 3.20 -9.16
CA VAL A 172 13.41 4.44 -8.64
C VAL A 172 14.69 4.84 -9.37
N ASP A 173 15.53 3.87 -9.75
CA ASP A 173 16.80 4.15 -10.43
C ASP A 173 16.58 4.78 -11.80
N GLN A 174 15.66 4.24 -12.60
CA GLN A 174 15.28 4.82 -13.87
C GLN A 174 14.65 6.23 -13.74
N SER A 175 13.97 6.47 -12.62
CA SER A 175 13.41 7.80 -12.29
C SER A 175 14.53 8.81 -12.06
N ILE A 176 15.52 8.45 -11.26
CA ILE A 176 16.69 9.28 -10.97
C ILE A 176 17.49 9.57 -12.24
N ASP A 177 17.73 8.55 -13.06
CA ASP A 177 18.48 8.71 -14.32
C ASP A 177 17.74 9.59 -15.32
N ALA A 178 16.42 9.49 -15.43
CA ALA A 178 15.62 10.35 -16.28
C ALA A 178 15.66 11.82 -15.85
N MET A 179 15.65 12.10 -14.54
CA MET A 179 15.78 13.44 -13.99
C MET A 179 17.21 14.00 -14.20
N ARG A 180 18.22 13.18 -13.91
CA ARG A 180 19.63 13.56 -14.06
C ARG A 180 20.00 13.89 -15.50
N SER A 181 19.48 13.12 -16.46
CA SER A 181 19.74 13.30 -17.89
C SER A 181 18.88 14.38 -18.57
N GLY A 182 17.95 15.02 -17.83
CA GLY A 182 17.02 16.00 -18.39
C GLY A 182 15.94 15.39 -19.30
N GLN A 183 15.73 14.09 -19.25
CA GLN A 183 14.63 13.42 -19.96
C GLN A 183 13.27 13.79 -19.38
N VAL A 184 13.21 14.16 -18.10
CA VAL A 184 12.04 14.70 -17.42
C VAL A 184 12.37 15.96 -16.64
N ASP A 185 11.43 16.89 -16.54
CA ASP A 185 11.57 18.15 -15.82
C ASP A 185 11.12 18.03 -14.37
N VAL A 186 10.11 17.18 -14.12
CA VAL A 186 9.60 16.86 -12.78
C VAL A 186 9.27 15.38 -12.69
N TRP A 187 9.34 14.84 -11.48
CA TRP A 187 8.87 13.49 -11.15
C TRP A 187 7.63 13.57 -10.28
N ALA A 188 6.59 12.81 -10.62
CA ALA A 188 5.31 12.76 -9.90
C ALA A 188 5.17 11.42 -9.16
N ALA A 189 5.05 11.45 -7.84
CA ALA A 189 4.90 10.25 -7.01
C ALA A 189 4.26 10.57 -5.65
N SER A 190 4.01 9.53 -4.83
CA SER A 190 3.65 9.71 -3.42
C SER A 190 4.74 10.49 -2.66
N ALA A 191 4.34 11.21 -1.61
CA ALA A 191 5.27 12.00 -0.80
C ALA A 191 6.48 11.18 -0.34
N SER A 192 6.28 9.92 0.09
CA SER A 192 7.36 9.03 0.51
C SER A 192 8.38 8.74 -0.59
N ASN A 193 7.90 8.55 -1.83
CA ASN A 193 8.78 8.30 -2.97
C ASN A 193 9.52 9.58 -3.39
N ILE A 194 8.87 10.73 -3.31
CA ILE A 194 9.47 12.04 -3.60
C ILE A 194 10.59 12.35 -2.60
N GLU A 195 10.38 12.11 -1.31
CA GLU A 195 11.43 12.29 -0.28
C GLU A 195 12.62 11.35 -0.52
N GLN A 196 12.36 10.09 -0.83
CA GLN A 196 13.43 9.14 -1.16
C GLN A 196 14.23 9.57 -2.40
N LEU A 197 13.54 10.01 -3.45
CA LEU A 197 14.16 10.48 -4.69
C LEU A 197 14.99 11.74 -4.44
N ALA A 198 14.45 12.73 -3.72
CA ALA A 198 15.15 13.97 -3.38
C ALA A 198 16.40 13.71 -2.53
N GLY A 199 16.35 12.74 -1.61
CA GLY A 199 17.51 12.32 -0.83
C GLY A 199 18.63 11.66 -1.65
N ARG A 200 18.29 11.08 -2.82
CA ARG A 200 19.25 10.40 -3.71
C ARG A 200 19.73 11.24 -4.90
N LEU A 201 19.05 12.33 -5.19
CA LEU A 201 19.42 13.24 -6.29
C LEU A 201 19.58 14.67 -5.76
N PRO A 202 20.80 15.08 -5.39
CA PRO A 202 21.08 16.44 -4.92
C PRO A 202 20.64 17.50 -5.92
N GLY A 203 20.09 18.60 -5.42
CA GLY A 203 19.54 19.69 -6.26
C GLY A 203 18.08 19.51 -6.66
N THR A 204 17.47 18.38 -6.34
CA THR A 204 16.02 18.17 -6.50
C THR A 204 15.26 19.07 -5.51
N LYS A 205 14.21 19.75 -6.01
CA LYS A 205 13.32 20.58 -5.19
C LYS A 205 11.91 19.99 -5.17
N ILE A 206 11.33 19.83 -3.97
CA ILE A 206 9.91 19.45 -3.86
C ILE A 206 9.07 20.65 -4.24
N VAL A 207 8.20 20.48 -5.24
CA VAL A 207 7.29 21.54 -5.69
C VAL A 207 6.19 21.75 -4.65
N PRO A 208 5.89 22.99 -4.24
CA PRO A 208 4.84 23.27 -3.27
C PRO A 208 3.45 22.80 -3.72
N GLY A 209 2.66 22.25 -2.79
CA GLY A 209 1.33 21.72 -3.03
C GLY A 209 1.32 20.28 -3.54
N SER A 210 0.19 19.61 -3.33
CA SER A 210 -0.06 18.27 -3.86
C SER A 210 -0.91 18.34 -5.13
N PHE A 211 -0.66 17.46 -6.09
CA PHE A 211 -1.51 17.36 -7.28
C PHE A 211 -2.67 16.38 -7.10
N MET A 212 -2.55 15.47 -6.15
CA MET A 212 -3.64 14.61 -5.69
C MET A 212 -3.37 14.10 -4.27
N SER A 213 -4.44 13.61 -3.60
CA SER A 213 -4.34 12.77 -2.40
C SER A 213 -5.13 11.49 -2.63
N ASP A 214 -4.61 10.36 -2.16
CA ASP A 214 -5.26 9.06 -2.33
C ASP A 214 -5.11 8.18 -1.08
N LEU A 215 -6.02 7.21 -0.97
CA LEU A 215 -6.04 6.25 0.11
C LEU A 215 -5.22 5.01 -0.24
N SER A 216 -4.24 4.67 0.60
CA SER A 216 -3.66 3.34 0.62
C SER A 216 -4.56 2.42 1.43
N MET A 217 -4.95 1.32 0.84
CA MET A 217 -5.95 0.40 1.38
C MET A 217 -5.38 -1.01 1.52
N LEU A 218 -5.92 -1.76 2.48
CA LEU A 218 -5.80 -3.22 2.45
C LEU A 218 -6.63 -3.75 1.30
N ILE A 219 -6.05 -4.61 0.49
CA ILE A 219 -6.70 -5.26 -0.65
C ILE A 219 -6.65 -6.77 -0.55
N LEU A 220 -7.64 -7.42 -1.13
CA LEU A 220 -7.73 -8.87 -1.29
C LEU A 220 -7.85 -9.24 -2.77
N PRO A 221 -7.37 -10.42 -3.20
CA PRO A 221 -7.81 -11.01 -4.44
C PRO A 221 -9.33 -11.12 -4.47
N LYS A 222 -9.93 -10.91 -5.64
CA LYS A 222 -11.40 -11.04 -5.81
C LYS A 222 -11.91 -12.43 -5.43
N GLY A 223 -13.19 -12.49 -5.03
CA GLY A 223 -13.89 -13.74 -4.74
C GLY A 223 -13.78 -14.22 -3.28
N ARG A 224 -13.20 -13.43 -2.39
CA ARG A 224 -13.21 -13.73 -0.95
C ARG A 224 -14.59 -13.42 -0.35
N SER A 225 -14.99 -14.21 0.66
CA SER A 225 -16.28 -14.07 1.34
C SER A 225 -16.45 -12.71 2.06
N SER A 226 -17.69 -12.33 2.37
CA SER A 226 -18.00 -11.18 3.22
C SER A 226 -17.42 -11.34 4.63
N GLU A 227 -17.39 -12.56 5.14
CA GLU A 227 -16.86 -12.93 6.45
C GLU A 227 -15.35 -12.68 6.53
N ALA A 228 -14.58 -13.10 5.50
CA ALA A 228 -13.14 -12.84 5.40
C ALA A 228 -12.85 -11.33 5.35
N ARG A 229 -13.62 -10.57 4.57
CA ARG A 229 -13.51 -9.09 4.49
C ARG A 229 -13.81 -8.44 5.83
N THR A 230 -14.91 -8.83 6.49
CA THR A 230 -15.30 -8.32 7.81
C THR A 230 -14.22 -8.60 8.85
N LYS A 231 -13.67 -9.82 8.86
CA LYS A 231 -12.59 -10.20 9.78
C LYS A 231 -11.35 -9.32 9.60
N LEU A 232 -10.93 -9.09 8.37
CA LEU A 232 -9.77 -8.23 8.08
C LEU A 232 -10.03 -6.76 8.42
N THR A 233 -11.25 -6.26 8.16
CA THR A 233 -11.64 -4.91 8.58
C THR A 233 -11.52 -4.75 10.09
N GLN A 234 -12.05 -5.69 10.88
CA GLN A 234 -11.95 -5.67 12.35
C GLN A 234 -10.50 -5.67 12.82
N ILE A 235 -9.63 -6.49 12.20
CA ILE A 235 -8.20 -6.55 12.55
C ILE A 235 -7.50 -5.21 12.24
N ILE A 236 -7.78 -4.57 11.11
CA ILE A 236 -7.19 -3.27 10.76
C ILE A 236 -7.71 -2.16 11.67
N ASP A 237 -9.00 -2.15 12.00
CA ASP A 237 -9.56 -1.18 12.95
C ASP A 237 -8.93 -1.34 14.34
N GLU A 238 -8.65 -2.57 14.78
CA GLU A 238 -7.89 -2.84 16.00
C GLU A 238 -6.45 -2.34 15.89
N ALA A 239 -5.75 -2.58 14.76
CA ALA A 239 -4.40 -2.07 14.55
C ALA A 239 -4.33 -0.53 14.60
N LYS A 240 -5.36 0.17 14.08
CA LYS A 240 -5.49 1.61 14.19
C LYS A 240 -5.72 2.05 15.64
N LYS A 241 -6.68 1.43 16.33
CA LYS A 241 -7.05 1.75 17.73
C LYS A 241 -5.91 1.51 18.71
N THR A 242 -5.18 0.43 18.55
CA THR A 242 -4.03 0.07 19.41
C THR A 242 -2.75 0.83 19.07
N GLY A 243 -2.78 1.67 18.03
CA GLY A 243 -1.66 2.51 17.62
C GLY A 243 -0.58 1.80 16.80
N VAL A 244 -0.77 0.55 16.40
CA VAL A 244 0.18 -0.20 15.55
C VAL A 244 0.48 0.55 14.26
N VAL A 245 -0.58 1.01 13.56
CA VAL A 245 -0.43 1.76 12.29
C VAL A 245 0.31 3.08 12.52
N ARG A 246 -0.06 3.83 13.58
CA ARG A 246 0.56 5.12 13.91
C ARG A 246 2.05 4.95 14.25
N LYS A 247 2.37 4.02 15.15
CA LYS A 247 3.77 3.74 15.55
C LYS A 247 4.63 3.32 14.35
N ALA A 248 4.09 2.45 13.50
CA ALA A 248 4.79 2.04 12.29
C ALA A 248 5.02 3.21 11.32
N LEU A 249 4.02 4.10 11.17
CA LEU A 249 4.16 5.30 10.33
C LEU A 249 5.21 6.27 10.88
N GLU A 250 5.19 6.56 12.18
CA GLU A 250 6.17 7.42 12.85
C GLU A 250 7.60 6.90 12.67
N GLN A 251 7.82 5.59 12.73
CA GLN A 251 9.12 4.96 12.51
C GLN A 251 9.65 5.14 11.08
N THR A 252 8.78 5.38 10.11
CA THR A 252 9.22 5.64 8.72
C THR A 252 9.83 7.02 8.54
N GLY A 253 9.50 7.99 9.41
CA GLY A 253 9.89 9.39 9.26
C GLY A 253 9.28 10.09 8.05
N VAL A 254 8.41 9.43 7.28
CA VAL A 254 7.83 9.97 6.03
C VAL A 254 6.82 11.07 6.33
N LYS A 255 6.94 12.19 5.62
CA LYS A 255 5.98 13.30 5.64
C LYS A 255 4.89 13.14 4.58
N GLY A 256 3.79 13.92 4.69
CA GLY A 256 2.69 13.88 3.71
C GLY A 256 1.88 12.59 3.72
N VAL A 257 2.04 11.77 4.76
CA VAL A 257 1.27 10.53 4.99
C VAL A 257 0.67 10.57 6.39
N ARG A 258 -0.58 10.16 6.51
CA ARG A 258 -1.30 10.08 7.78
C ARG A 258 -2.16 8.82 7.85
N VAL A 259 -2.47 8.37 9.05
CA VAL A 259 -3.42 7.26 9.24
C VAL A 259 -4.78 7.69 8.72
N ALA A 260 -5.39 6.88 7.86
CA ALA A 260 -6.74 7.16 7.35
C ALA A 260 -7.79 6.98 8.45
N PRO A 261 -8.88 7.76 8.42
CA PRO A 261 -10.00 7.59 9.35
C PRO A 261 -10.66 6.22 9.24
#